data_75fe1a2cb89e093cd921912771c4759f
#
_entry.id   75fe1a2cb89e093cd921912771c4759f
#
_cell.length_a   1.000
_cell.length_b   1.000
_cell.length_c   1.000
_cell.angle_alpha   90.00
_cell.angle_beta   90.00
_cell.angle_gamma   90.00
#
_symmetry.space_group_name_H-M   'P 1'
#
loop_
_entity.id
_entity.type
_entity.pdbx_description
1 polymer ?
#
loop_
_entity_poly.entity_id
_entity_poly.type
_entity_poly.pdbx_seq_one_letter_code
_entity_poly.pdbx_strand_id
1 'polypeptide(L)'
;NNCPGRPVIAEAETFIYASRSEGPSFARIFRIKESVPLAALPATKNKTVLDAIHHVYPQYIDGGNVLKTGLNNMGAVFHPTITLLNAGWIETTHGDFEFYIDGVSPSVAKLLETVDRERCTVASALGIRARTGLEWLALAYDARGDNLHDAIHNQSGYYGIKAPPTLNHRYLFEEIPMSLVPIAALGQRYGVSVRGIDAIIRLACIIHNTDYWRKGRTLEKLGIKDLSVEELTHYVETGERD
;
A
#
# COMPACT_ATOMS: atom_id res chain seq x y z
N ASN A 1 15.08 -11.50 -23.81
CA ASN A 1 13.84 -11.93 -23.19
C ASN A 1 13.01 -12.69 -24.24
N ASN A 2 13.17 -14.03 -24.29
CA ASN A 2 12.43 -14.91 -25.19
C ASN A 2 11.16 -15.46 -24.49
N CYS A 3 10.29 -14.58 -23.98
CA CYS A 3 8.93 -15.03 -23.66
C CYS A 3 8.11 -14.98 -24.95
N PRO A 4 7.58 -16.11 -25.43
CA PRO A 4 6.68 -16.11 -26.57
C PRO A 4 5.34 -15.46 -26.14
N GLY A 5 5.03 -14.31 -26.72
CA GLY A 5 3.89 -13.46 -26.40
C GLY A 5 4.20 -12.39 -25.32
N ARG A 6 3.36 -11.37 -25.22
CA ARG A 6 3.40 -10.40 -24.13
C ARG A 6 2.76 -11.03 -22.90
N PRO A 7 3.46 -11.19 -21.76
CA PRO A 7 2.85 -11.73 -20.53
C PRO A 7 1.77 -10.76 -20.05
N VAL A 8 0.68 -11.30 -19.52
CA VAL A 8 -0.30 -10.52 -18.78
C VAL A 8 0.28 -10.20 -17.41
N ILE A 9 0.36 -8.93 -17.07
CA ILE A 9 0.84 -8.46 -15.76
C ILE A 9 -0.37 -8.10 -14.93
N ALA A 10 -0.39 -8.56 -13.69
CA ALA A 10 -1.43 -8.21 -12.73
C ALA A 10 -0.79 -7.88 -11.37
N GLU A 11 -1.48 -7.04 -10.60
CA GLU A 11 -1.11 -6.76 -9.21
C GLU A 11 -2.28 -7.09 -8.28
N ALA A 12 -1.95 -7.54 -7.08
CA ALA A 12 -2.90 -7.69 -5.99
C ALA A 12 -2.79 -6.50 -5.04
N GLU A 13 -3.92 -6.06 -4.48
CA GLU A 13 -3.98 -4.97 -3.49
C GLU A 13 -3.06 -5.22 -2.29
N THR A 14 -2.92 -6.50 -1.91
CA THR A 14 -2.05 -6.94 -0.82
C THR A 14 -1.74 -8.44 -0.96
N PHE A 15 -0.89 -8.99 -0.08
CA PHE A 15 -0.70 -10.44 0.03
C PHE A 15 -1.93 -11.12 0.65
N ILE A 16 -2.19 -12.36 0.25
CA ILE A 16 -3.24 -13.21 0.84
C ILE A 16 -2.95 -13.49 2.32
N TYR A 17 -1.67 -13.71 2.65
CA TYR A 17 -1.23 -14.08 3.98
C TYR A 17 -0.72 -12.86 4.75
N ALA A 18 -1.26 -12.64 5.96
CA ALA A 18 -0.57 -11.88 6.97
C ALA A 18 0.49 -12.80 7.59
N SER A 19 1.73 -12.68 7.16
CA SER A 19 2.79 -13.62 7.53
C SER A 19 4.11 -12.94 7.80
N ARG A 20 4.97 -13.62 8.54
CA ARG A 20 6.35 -13.20 8.82
C ARG A 20 7.30 -14.38 8.69
N SER A 21 8.48 -14.14 8.13
CA SER A 21 9.59 -15.09 8.20
C SER A 21 10.20 -15.04 9.60
N GLU A 22 10.29 -16.19 10.26
CA GLU A 22 10.93 -16.35 11.57
C GLU A 22 12.24 -17.16 11.45
N GLY A 23 12.72 -17.37 10.21
CA GLY A 23 13.97 -18.08 9.92
C GLY A 23 14.08 -18.44 8.45
N PRO A 24 15.19 -19.04 8.04
CA PRO A 24 15.46 -19.37 6.62
C PRO A 24 14.42 -20.31 5.99
N SER A 25 13.80 -21.16 6.79
CA SER A 25 12.85 -22.19 6.35
C SER A 25 11.52 -22.16 7.10
N PHE A 26 11.27 -21.12 7.91
CA PHE A 26 10.08 -21.02 8.74
C PHE A 26 9.37 -19.70 8.53
N ALA A 27 8.08 -19.76 8.16
CA ALA A 27 7.21 -18.61 8.07
C ALA A 27 5.94 -18.84 8.91
N ARG A 28 5.63 -17.89 9.77
CA ARG A 28 4.40 -17.90 10.55
C ARG A 28 3.32 -17.16 9.79
N ILE A 29 2.15 -17.80 9.62
CA ILE A 29 0.94 -17.19 9.08
C ILE A 29 0.05 -16.80 10.27
N PHE A 30 -0.17 -15.50 10.44
CA PHE A 30 -1.04 -14.96 11.49
C PHE A 30 -2.51 -14.99 11.05
N ARG A 31 -2.75 -14.73 9.75
CA ARG A 31 -4.10 -14.78 9.18
C ARG A 31 -4.05 -15.00 7.66
N ILE A 32 -5.08 -15.65 7.14
CA ILE A 32 -5.38 -15.74 5.71
C ILE A 32 -6.55 -14.79 5.45
N LYS A 33 -6.40 -13.87 4.48
CA LYS A 33 -7.47 -12.94 4.10
C LYS A 33 -8.57 -13.67 3.33
N GLU A 34 -9.80 -13.26 3.54
CA GLU A 34 -10.98 -13.87 2.90
C GLU A 34 -11.10 -13.43 1.44
N SER A 35 -10.74 -12.19 1.14
CA SER A 35 -10.74 -11.64 -0.22
C SER A 35 -9.61 -10.65 -0.43
N VAL A 36 -9.01 -10.69 -1.62
CA VAL A 36 -7.93 -9.79 -2.05
C VAL A 36 -8.20 -9.34 -3.48
N PRO A 37 -8.50 -8.06 -3.70
CA PRO A 37 -8.66 -7.52 -5.05
C PRO A 37 -7.38 -7.64 -5.86
N LEU A 38 -7.52 -8.07 -7.12
CA LEU A 38 -6.45 -8.21 -8.10
C LEU A 38 -6.88 -7.55 -9.40
N ALA A 39 -6.00 -6.82 -10.04
CA ALA A 39 -6.24 -6.22 -11.35
C ALA A 39 -5.07 -6.45 -12.29
N ALA A 40 -5.37 -6.73 -13.55
CA ALA A 40 -4.40 -6.80 -14.63
C ALA A 40 -4.22 -5.43 -15.31
N LEU A 41 -3.12 -5.27 -16.00
CA LEU A 41 -2.90 -4.19 -16.96
C LEU A 41 -2.75 -4.81 -18.37
N PRO A 42 -3.74 -4.59 -19.25
CA PRO A 42 -5.01 -3.87 -19.06
C PRO A 42 -6.06 -4.67 -18.25
N ALA A 43 -7.02 -3.94 -17.67
CA ALA A 43 -8.09 -4.51 -16.85
C ALA A 43 -8.99 -5.51 -17.62
N THR A 44 -9.11 -5.37 -18.95
CA THR A 44 -9.77 -6.34 -19.85
C THR A 44 -9.22 -7.78 -19.69
N LYS A 45 -8.06 -7.95 -19.06
CA LYS A 45 -7.43 -9.25 -18.80
C LYS A 45 -7.70 -9.81 -17.39
N ASN A 46 -8.44 -9.07 -16.52
CA ASN A 46 -8.74 -9.53 -15.17
C ASN A 46 -9.31 -10.93 -15.14
N LYS A 47 -10.36 -11.16 -15.92
CA LYS A 47 -10.99 -12.50 -15.99
C LYS A 47 -10.00 -13.59 -16.38
N THR A 48 -9.14 -13.35 -17.36
CA THR A 48 -8.13 -14.34 -17.81
C THR A 48 -7.17 -14.69 -16.67
N VAL A 49 -6.72 -13.71 -15.89
CA VAL A 49 -5.82 -13.94 -14.75
C VAL A 49 -6.54 -14.67 -13.63
N LEU A 50 -7.74 -14.21 -13.26
CA LEU A 50 -8.52 -14.82 -12.19
C LEU A 50 -8.88 -16.29 -12.50
N ASP A 51 -9.33 -16.59 -13.72
CA ASP A 51 -9.62 -17.97 -14.15
C ASP A 51 -8.38 -18.87 -14.03
N ALA A 52 -7.18 -18.34 -14.31
CA ALA A 52 -5.95 -19.12 -14.24
C ALA A 52 -5.51 -19.46 -12.81
N ILE A 53 -5.80 -18.60 -11.83
CA ILE A 53 -5.28 -18.74 -10.45
C ILE A 53 -6.34 -19.14 -9.42
N HIS A 54 -7.62 -18.97 -9.71
CA HIS A 54 -8.71 -19.10 -8.74
C HIS A 54 -8.82 -20.51 -8.13
N HIS A 55 -8.45 -21.55 -8.88
CA HIS A 55 -8.45 -22.94 -8.37
C HIS A 55 -7.39 -23.18 -7.27
N VAL A 56 -6.32 -22.35 -7.20
CA VAL A 56 -5.28 -22.41 -6.16
C VAL A 56 -5.51 -21.35 -5.08
N TYR A 57 -5.94 -20.17 -5.50
CA TYR A 57 -6.09 -18.99 -4.64
C TYR A 57 -7.49 -18.36 -4.83
N PRO A 58 -8.54 -18.99 -4.28
CA PRO A 58 -9.91 -18.50 -4.43
C PRO A 58 -10.16 -17.15 -3.76
N GLN A 59 -9.22 -16.66 -2.95
CA GLN A 59 -9.30 -15.37 -2.29
C GLN A 59 -9.14 -14.18 -3.26
N TYR A 60 -8.54 -14.39 -4.44
CA TYR A 60 -8.43 -13.30 -5.40
C TYR A 60 -9.77 -13.02 -6.07
N ILE A 61 -10.17 -11.75 -6.01
CA ILE A 61 -11.39 -11.22 -6.62
C ILE A 61 -11.06 -10.11 -7.60
N ASP A 62 -11.99 -9.77 -8.49
CA ASP A 62 -11.80 -8.67 -9.43
C ASP A 62 -11.64 -7.33 -8.69
N GLY A 63 -10.50 -6.70 -8.88
CA GLY A 63 -10.12 -5.42 -8.31
C GLY A 63 -10.47 -4.20 -9.20
N GLY A 64 -11.06 -4.44 -10.38
CA GLY A 64 -11.35 -3.40 -11.36
C GLY A 64 -10.12 -3.10 -12.20
N ASN A 65 -9.32 -2.08 -11.86
CA ASN A 65 -8.09 -1.73 -12.57
C ASN A 65 -6.92 -1.45 -11.59
N VAL A 66 -5.72 -1.34 -12.13
CA VAL A 66 -4.48 -1.18 -11.33
C VAL A 66 -4.41 0.15 -10.57
N LEU A 67 -5.13 1.19 -10.98
CA LEU A 67 -5.21 2.42 -10.19
C LEU A 67 -5.98 2.17 -8.89
N LYS A 68 -7.05 1.38 -8.97
CA LYS A 68 -7.86 1.05 -7.80
C LYS A 68 -7.12 0.13 -6.84
N THR A 69 -6.45 -0.91 -7.32
CA THR A 69 -5.68 -1.82 -6.46
C THR A 69 -4.47 -1.12 -5.85
N GLY A 70 -3.71 -0.33 -6.62
CA GLY A 70 -2.57 0.41 -6.14
C GLY A 70 -2.92 1.49 -5.11
N LEU A 71 -4.04 2.22 -5.33
CA LEU A 71 -4.51 3.23 -4.38
C LEU A 71 -5.18 2.64 -3.12
N ASN A 72 -5.51 1.37 -3.07
CA ASN A 72 -6.02 0.67 -1.89
C ASN A 72 -4.93 -0.08 -1.09
N ASN A 73 -3.66 0.05 -1.44
CA ASN A 73 -2.57 -0.56 -0.68
C ASN A 73 -2.41 0.09 0.70
N MET A 74 -2.89 -0.57 1.75
CA MET A 74 -2.78 -0.08 3.13
C MET A 74 -1.36 -0.15 3.68
N GLY A 75 -0.47 -0.97 3.10
CA GLY A 75 0.95 -0.98 3.45
C GLY A 75 1.59 0.40 3.31
N ALA A 76 1.21 1.12 2.26
CA ALA A 76 1.67 2.49 2.00
C ALA A 76 1.32 3.49 3.13
N VAL A 77 0.16 3.30 3.76
CA VAL A 77 -0.31 4.18 4.85
C VAL A 77 0.34 3.80 6.18
N PHE A 78 0.29 2.52 6.54
CA PHE A 78 0.65 2.05 7.87
C PHE A 78 2.16 1.94 8.04
N HIS A 79 2.85 1.23 7.16
CA HIS A 79 4.24 0.84 7.35
C HIS A 79 5.20 2.04 7.51
N PRO A 80 5.26 3.01 6.56
CA PRO A 80 6.20 4.12 6.68
C PRO A 80 5.88 5.02 7.87
N THR A 81 4.60 5.35 8.06
CA THR A 81 4.17 6.28 9.08
C THR A 81 4.48 5.75 10.48
N ILE A 82 4.12 4.50 10.78
CA ILE A 82 4.40 3.87 12.07
C ILE A 82 5.91 3.76 12.28
N THR A 83 6.66 3.31 11.25
CA THR A 83 8.12 3.13 11.37
C THR A 83 8.85 4.44 11.67
N LEU A 84 8.54 5.51 10.93
CA LEU A 84 9.21 6.80 11.10
C LEU A 84 8.89 7.47 12.45
N LEU A 85 7.64 7.36 12.90
CA LEU A 85 7.22 7.95 14.18
C LEU A 85 7.73 7.18 15.40
N ASN A 86 8.22 5.96 15.21
CA ASN A 86 8.84 5.14 16.24
C ASN A 86 10.35 4.90 15.97
N ALA A 87 10.99 5.72 15.13
CA ALA A 87 12.37 5.51 14.72
C ALA A 87 13.34 5.36 15.91
N GLY A 88 13.28 6.26 16.87
CA GLY A 88 14.12 6.19 18.08
C GLY A 88 13.83 4.94 18.92
N TRP A 89 12.57 4.54 19.00
CA TRP A 89 12.21 3.30 19.74
C TRP A 89 12.70 2.05 19.03
N ILE A 90 12.56 1.99 17.70
CA ILE A 90 13.10 0.89 16.90
C ILE A 90 14.61 0.75 17.11
N GLU A 91 15.36 1.83 17.02
CA GLU A 91 16.83 1.81 17.14
C GLU A 91 17.31 1.45 18.55
N THR A 92 16.63 1.96 19.58
CA THR A 92 17.05 1.71 20.98
C THR A 92 16.66 0.33 21.49
N THR A 93 15.57 -0.25 21.00
CA THR A 93 15.08 -1.58 21.44
C THR A 93 15.38 -2.69 20.42
N HIS A 94 15.99 -2.35 19.27
CA HIS A 94 16.12 -3.27 18.14
C HIS A 94 14.78 -3.91 17.72
N GLY A 95 13.70 -3.09 17.81
CA GLY A 95 12.35 -3.49 17.44
C GLY A 95 11.62 -4.36 18.47
N ASP A 96 12.11 -4.43 19.70
CA ASP A 96 11.47 -5.23 20.76
C ASP A 96 10.26 -4.52 21.39
N PHE A 97 9.25 -4.31 20.55
CA PHE A 97 7.89 -3.87 20.92
C PHE A 97 6.89 -4.32 19.84
N GLU A 98 5.61 -4.28 20.13
CA GLU A 98 4.57 -4.67 19.19
C GLU A 98 4.29 -3.52 18.22
N PHE A 99 4.62 -3.74 16.93
CA PHE A 99 4.62 -2.70 15.88
C PHE A 99 3.31 -1.94 15.76
N TYR A 100 2.20 -2.66 15.76
CA TYR A 100 0.87 -2.06 15.61
C TYR A 100 0.23 -1.67 16.95
N ILE A 101 0.46 -2.46 17.99
CA ILE A 101 -0.19 -2.25 19.29
C ILE A 101 0.53 -1.16 20.08
N ASP A 102 1.83 -1.32 20.31
CA ASP A 102 2.62 -0.31 21.04
C ASP A 102 2.96 0.89 20.16
N GLY A 103 3.22 0.65 18.86
CA GLY A 103 3.67 1.68 17.90
C GLY A 103 2.57 2.62 17.42
N VAL A 104 1.28 2.29 17.59
CA VAL A 104 0.17 3.15 17.17
C VAL A 104 -0.49 3.81 18.39
N SER A 105 0.11 4.89 18.87
CA SER A 105 -0.52 5.77 19.86
C SER A 105 -1.65 6.60 19.24
N PRO A 106 -2.53 7.25 20.03
CA PRO A 106 -3.56 8.15 19.49
C PRO A 106 -3.01 9.26 18.59
N SER A 107 -1.79 9.74 18.83
CA SER A 107 -1.14 10.76 17.99
C SER A 107 -0.64 10.16 16.67
N VAL A 108 -0.08 8.95 16.69
CA VAL A 108 0.32 8.22 15.47
C VAL A 108 -0.90 7.91 14.62
N ALA A 109 -2.00 7.48 15.23
CA ALA A 109 -3.26 7.21 14.53
C ALA A 109 -3.80 8.45 13.78
N LYS A 110 -3.73 9.64 14.36
CA LYS A 110 -4.12 10.89 13.68
C LYS A 110 -3.29 11.18 12.42
N LEU A 111 -1.99 10.86 12.44
CA LEU A 111 -1.16 10.97 11.24
C LEU A 111 -1.52 9.89 10.20
N LEU A 112 -1.75 8.66 10.63
CA LEU A 112 -2.25 7.59 9.74
C LEU A 112 -3.55 8.01 9.04
N GLU A 113 -4.51 8.55 9.79
CA GLU A 113 -5.78 9.06 9.25
C GLU A 113 -5.59 10.24 8.29
N THR A 114 -4.56 11.07 8.52
CA THR A 114 -4.23 12.17 7.61
C THR A 114 -3.67 11.65 6.29
N VAL A 115 -2.70 10.75 6.34
CA VAL A 115 -2.11 10.10 5.16
C VAL A 115 -3.17 9.32 4.39
N ASP A 116 -4.03 8.60 5.09
CA ASP A 116 -5.14 7.83 4.50
C ASP A 116 -6.17 8.73 3.80
N ARG A 117 -6.58 9.82 4.44
CA ARG A 117 -7.50 10.81 3.86
C ARG A 117 -6.91 11.46 2.61
N GLU A 118 -5.63 11.82 2.61
CA GLU A 118 -4.94 12.38 1.43
C GLU A 118 -4.92 11.36 0.29
N ARG A 119 -4.59 10.09 0.56
CA ARG A 119 -4.64 8.99 -0.41
C ARG A 119 -6.05 8.81 -1.00
N CYS A 120 -7.09 8.79 -0.15
CA CYS A 120 -8.48 8.70 -0.60
C CYS A 120 -8.89 9.90 -1.46
N THR A 121 -8.40 11.10 -1.13
CA THR A 121 -8.67 12.32 -1.92
C THR A 121 -7.99 12.24 -3.29
N VAL A 122 -6.76 11.73 -3.36
CA VAL A 122 -6.07 11.47 -4.64
C VAL A 122 -6.86 10.47 -5.48
N ALA A 123 -7.32 9.37 -4.88
CA ALA A 123 -8.16 8.40 -5.58
C ALA A 123 -9.46 9.02 -6.11
N SER A 124 -10.12 9.85 -5.29
CA SER A 124 -11.34 10.56 -5.71
C SER A 124 -11.12 11.50 -6.89
N ALA A 125 -9.98 12.18 -6.96
CA ALA A 125 -9.62 13.03 -8.10
C ALA A 125 -9.43 12.22 -9.41
N LEU A 126 -9.19 10.91 -9.30
CA LEU A 126 -9.12 9.97 -10.42
C LEU A 126 -10.46 9.24 -10.67
N GLY A 127 -11.55 9.68 -10.04
CA GLY A 127 -12.85 9.01 -10.14
C GLY A 127 -12.93 7.66 -9.41
N ILE A 128 -11.98 7.35 -8.54
CA ILE A 128 -11.89 6.08 -7.83
C ILE A 128 -12.37 6.27 -6.38
N ARG A 129 -13.32 5.43 -5.96
CA ARG A 129 -13.64 5.30 -4.54
C ARG A 129 -12.67 4.33 -3.87
N ALA A 130 -11.61 4.88 -3.24
CA ALA A 130 -10.74 4.10 -2.39
C ALA A 130 -11.40 3.82 -1.03
N ARG A 131 -11.10 2.65 -0.45
CA ARG A 131 -11.52 2.34 0.92
C ARG A 131 -10.65 3.12 1.90
N THR A 132 -11.26 3.66 2.94
CA THR A 132 -10.50 4.20 4.07
C THR A 132 -9.81 3.07 4.85
N GLY A 133 -8.80 3.41 5.65
CA GLY A 133 -8.14 2.44 6.52
C GLY A 133 -9.10 1.74 7.49
N LEU A 134 -10.13 2.47 7.99
CA LEU A 134 -11.20 1.90 8.82
C LEU A 134 -12.05 0.90 8.04
N GLU A 135 -12.50 1.26 6.83
CA GLU A 135 -13.27 0.36 5.97
C GLU A 135 -12.46 -0.89 5.60
N TRP A 136 -11.15 -0.71 5.37
CA TRP A 136 -10.26 -1.82 5.03
C TRP A 136 -10.07 -2.78 6.22
N LEU A 137 -9.82 -2.27 7.43
CA LEU A 137 -9.68 -3.09 8.64
C LEU A 137 -10.98 -3.87 8.94
N ALA A 138 -12.13 -3.22 8.79
CA ALA A 138 -13.42 -3.88 8.95
C ALA A 138 -13.63 -5.00 7.92
N LEU A 139 -13.31 -4.76 6.64
CA LEU A 139 -13.50 -5.73 5.56
C LEU A 139 -12.50 -6.90 5.65
N ALA A 140 -11.22 -6.59 5.86
CA ALA A 140 -10.15 -7.60 5.79
C ALA A 140 -10.05 -8.45 7.06
N TYR A 141 -10.48 -7.90 8.21
CA TYR A 141 -10.23 -8.52 9.52
C TYR A 141 -11.43 -8.50 10.47
N ASP A 142 -12.55 -7.90 10.08
CA ASP A 142 -13.69 -7.57 10.95
C ASP A 142 -13.26 -6.75 12.20
N ALA A 143 -12.18 -5.97 12.06
CA ALA A 143 -11.68 -5.10 13.11
C ALA A 143 -12.33 -3.72 12.99
N ARG A 144 -13.12 -3.33 13.98
CA ARG A 144 -13.92 -2.09 13.99
C ARG A 144 -13.45 -1.18 15.12
N GLY A 145 -13.68 0.12 14.97
CA GLY A 145 -13.39 1.15 15.96
C GLY A 145 -13.90 2.50 15.47
N ASP A 146 -13.96 3.47 16.35
CA ASP A 146 -14.40 4.84 16.03
C ASP A 146 -13.31 5.62 15.26
N ASN A 147 -12.06 5.14 15.31
CA ASN A 147 -10.88 5.72 14.68
C ASN A 147 -9.85 4.61 14.39
N LEU A 148 -8.75 4.95 13.68
CA LEU A 148 -7.72 3.96 13.34
C LEU A 148 -7.00 3.40 14.56
N HIS A 149 -6.84 4.16 15.66
CA HIS A 149 -6.26 3.64 16.89
C HIS A 149 -7.08 2.46 17.42
N ASP A 150 -8.39 2.65 17.60
CA ASP A 150 -9.28 1.64 18.14
C ASP A 150 -9.39 0.42 17.23
N ALA A 151 -9.56 0.65 15.93
CA ALA A 151 -9.68 -0.44 14.95
C ALA A 151 -8.41 -1.29 14.86
N ILE A 152 -7.21 -0.68 14.94
CA ILE A 152 -5.92 -1.38 14.95
C ILE A 152 -5.77 -2.21 16.22
N HIS A 153 -6.11 -1.66 17.39
CA HIS A 153 -6.03 -2.38 18.67
C HIS A 153 -7.08 -3.49 18.79
N ASN A 154 -8.21 -3.38 18.10
CA ASN A 154 -9.21 -4.44 18.04
C ASN A 154 -8.86 -5.56 17.03
N GLN A 155 -7.76 -5.40 16.25
CA GLN A 155 -7.30 -6.44 15.34
C GLN A 155 -6.43 -7.47 16.08
N SER A 156 -7.02 -8.61 16.40
CA SER A 156 -6.34 -9.68 17.16
C SER A 156 -5.08 -10.25 16.49
N GLY A 157 -5.02 -10.23 15.16
CA GLY A 157 -3.86 -10.69 14.40
C GLY A 157 -2.67 -9.73 14.40
N TYR A 158 -2.79 -8.55 15.00
CA TYR A 158 -1.69 -7.59 15.14
C TYR A 158 -0.87 -7.78 16.42
N TYR A 159 -1.44 -8.48 17.41
CA TYR A 159 -0.72 -8.83 18.64
C TYR A 159 0.43 -9.79 18.35
N GLY A 160 1.57 -9.54 18.98
CA GLY A 160 2.79 -10.31 18.79
C GLY A 160 3.59 -9.97 17.53
N ILE A 161 3.11 -9.06 16.67
CA ILE A 161 3.89 -8.60 15.52
C ILE A 161 4.90 -7.57 15.99
N LYS A 162 6.16 -7.99 16.15
CA LYS A 162 7.27 -7.11 16.55
C LYS A 162 7.59 -6.06 15.49
N ALA A 163 8.13 -4.93 15.92
CA ALA A 163 8.68 -3.92 15.02
C ALA A 163 9.90 -4.45 14.25
N PRO A 164 10.28 -3.83 13.11
CA PRO A 164 11.52 -4.19 12.44
C PRO A 164 12.71 -3.87 13.34
N PRO A 165 13.80 -4.67 13.31
CA PRO A 165 14.94 -4.47 14.20
C PRO A 165 15.79 -3.25 13.83
N THR A 166 15.62 -2.70 12.63
CA THR A 166 16.33 -1.52 12.12
C THR A 166 15.43 -0.72 11.18
N LEU A 167 15.79 0.55 10.96
CA LEU A 167 15.11 1.40 9.97
C LEU A 167 15.41 1.00 8.51
N ASN A 168 16.52 0.29 8.25
CA ASN A 168 16.80 -0.25 6.92
C ASN A 168 15.89 -1.47 6.64
N HIS A 169 14.62 -1.21 6.51
CA HIS A 169 13.56 -2.20 6.35
C HIS A 169 12.66 -1.85 5.18
N ARG A 170 12.03 -2.87 4.57
CA ARG A 170 11.12 -2.71 3.44
C ARG A 170 9.96 -1.74 3.70
N TYR A 171 9.57 -1.57 4.95
CA TYR A 171 8.55 -0.59 5.36
C TYR A 171 8.91 0.84 4.98
N LEU A 172 10.19 1.14 4.77
CA LEU A 172 10.67 2.43 4.28
C LEU A 172 11.19 2.33 2.85
N PHE A 173 12.23 1.49 2.59
CA PHE A 173 12.90 1.51 1.30
C PHE A 173 12.07 0.95 0.14
N GLU A 174 10.96 0.26 0.42
CA GLU A 174 10.00 -0.23 -0.58
C GLU A 174 8.75 0.67 -0.62
N GLU A 175 8.06 0.85 0.52
CA GLU A 175 6.78 1.57 0.55
C GLU A 175 6.91 3.06 0.18
N ILE A 176 8.00 3.72 0.59
CA ILE A 176 8.19 5.14 0.24
C ILE A 176 8.31 5.30 -1.28
N PRO A 177 9.30 4.70 -1.97
CA PRO A 177 9.50 4.97 -3.39
C PRO A 177 8.47 4.31 -4.29
N MET A 178 7.87 3.17 -3.88
CA MET A 178 7.00 2.39 -4.74
C MET A 178 5.51 2.64 -4.53
N SER A 179 5.14 3.23 -3.37
CA SER A 179 3.75 3.48 -3.00
C SER A 179 3.48 4.96 -2.70
N LEU A 180 4.13 5.58 -1.71
CA LEU A 180 3.84 6.97 -1.33
C LEU A 180 4.29 8.00 -2.39
N VAL A 181 5.44 7.79 -3.04
CA VAL A 181 5.91 8.69 -4.11
C VAL A 181 4.93 8.74 -5.27
N PRO A 182 4.45 7.62 -5.87
CA PRO A 182 3.46 7.68 -6.94
C PRO A 182 2.12 8.29 -6.47
N ILE A 183 1.65 8.02 -5.26
CA ILE A 183 0.43 8.64 -4.72
C ILE A 183 0.60 10.16 -4.62
N ALA A 184 1.73 10.63 -4.06
CA ALA A 184 2.02 12.05 -3.95
C ALA A 184 2.17 12.72 -5.33
N ALA A 185 2.82 12.05 -6.27
CA ALA A 185 2.98 12.55 -7.64
C ALA A 185 1.63 12.68 -8.37
N LEU A 186 0.71 11.71 -8.21
CA LEU A 186 -0.66 11.81 -8.71
C LEU A 186 -1.40 12.99 -8.05
N GLY A 187 -1.28 13.13 -6.72
CA GLY A 187 -1.88 14.27 -6.01
C GLY A 187 -1.40 15.61 -6.56
N GLN A 188 -0.09 15.80 -6.71
CA GLN A 188 0.49 17.02 -7.27
C GLN A 188 0.01 17.27 -8.71
N ARG A 189 -0.06 16.22 -9.54
CA ARG A 189 -0.49 16.31 -10.95
C ARG A 189 -1.94 16.76 -11.08
N TYR A 190 -2.82 16.24 -10.22
CA TYR A 190 -4.27 16.51 -10.29
C TYR A 190 -4.77 17.52 -9.24
N GLY A 191 -3.86 18.31 -8.67
CA GLY A 191 -4.21 19.46 -7.82
C GLY A 191 -4.70 19.08 -6.42
N VAL A 192 -4.39 17.88 -5.92
CA VAL A 192 -4.72 17.43 -4.57
C VAL A 192 -3.59 17.72 -3.60
N SER A 193 -3.90 18.30 -2.44
CA SER A 193 -2.92 18.52 -1.37
C SER A 193 -2.54 17.20 -0.71
N VAL A 194 -1.22 16.91 -0.66
CA VAL A 194 -0.63 15.69 -0.11
C VAL A 194 0.46 16.03 0.93
N ARG A 195 0.22 17.02 1.77
CA ARG A 195 1.22 17.56 2.72
C ARG A 195 1.65 16.53 3.76
N GLY A 196 0.75 15.70 4.24
CA GLY A 196 1.05 14.62 5.19
C GLY A 196 1.91 13.54 4.54
N ILE A 197 1.52 13.09 3.35
CA ILE A 197 2.31 12.13 2.56
C ILE A 197 3.69 12.68 2.24
N ASP A 198 3.78 13.94 1.79
CA ASP A 198 5.07 14.59 1.49
C ASP A 198 5.98 14.71 2.73
N ALA A 199 5.41 15.00 3.90
CA ALA A 199 6.16 15.03 5.15
C ALA A 199 6.77 13.65 5.49
N ILE A 200 6.03 12.57 5.34
CA ILE A 200 6.53 11.21 5.55
C ILE A 200 7.66 10.87 4.56
N ILE A 201 7.50 11.21 3.28
CA ILE A 201 8.54 11.01 2.26
C ILE A 201 9.81 11.78 2.63
N ARG A 202 9.69 13.06 3.04
CA ARG A 202 10.83 13.92 3.43
C ARG A 202 11.57 13.39 4.65
N LEU A 203 10.86 12.95 5.68
CA LEU A 203 11.47 12.33 6.86
C LEU A 203 12.26 11.09 6.48
N ALA A 204 11.71 10.22 5.64
CA ALA A 204 12.41 9.03 5.14
C ALA A 204 13.66 9.39 4.31
N CYS A 205 13.59 10.44 3.48
CA CYS A 205 14.74 10.93 2.72
C CYS A 205 15.90 11.35 3.66
N ILE A 206 15.58 12.05 4.74
CA ILE A 206 16.57 12.51 5.72
C ILE A 206 17.19 11.32 6.46
N ILE A 207 16.36 10.44 7.01
CA ILE A 207 16.80 9.28 7.81
C ILE A 207 17.70 8.34 6.98
N HIS A 208 17.32 8.07 5.73
CA HIS A 208 18.07 7.17 4.86
C HIS A 208 19.15 7.87 4.01
N ASN A 209 19.35 9.19 4.18
CA ASN A 209 20.21 9.99 3.30
C ASN A 209 19.98 9.64 1.81
N THR A 210 18.74 9.60 1.39
CA THR A 210 18.32 9.08 0.08
C THR A 210 17.24 9.96 -0.51
N ASP A 211 17.40 10.35 -1.78
CA ASP A 211 16.35 11.04 -2.52
C ASP A 211 15.33 10.00 -3.05
N TYR A 212 14.26 9.80 -2.29
CA TYR A 212 13.20 8.89 -2.65
C TYR A 212 12.33 9.40 -3.80
N TRP A 213 12.24 10.72 -4.02
CA TRP A 213 11.58 11.24 -5.22
C TRP A 213 12.30 10.82 -6.49
N ARG A 214 13.64 10.91 -6.50
CA ARG A 214 14.43 10.45 -7.64
C ARG A 214 14.40 8.93 -7.82
N LYS A 215 14.42 8.16 -6.73
CA LYS A 215 14.38 6.69 -6.77
C LYS A 215 13.00 6.14 -7.07
N GLY A 216 11.94 6.80 -6.62
CA GLY A 216 10.57 6.32 -6.65
C GLY A 216 9.96 6.21 -8.04
N ARG A 217 8.76 5.64 -8.08
CA ARG A 217 7.92 5.53 -9.28
C ARG A 217 7.22 6.86 -9.54
N THR A 218 7.92 7.81 -10.15
CA THR A 218 7.31 9.06 -10.61
C THR A 218 6.42 8.84 -11.82
N LEU A 219 5.55 9.81 -12.14
CA LEU A 219 4.66 9.71 -13.30
C LEU A 219 5.43 9.62 -14.62
N GLU A 220 6.61 10.25 -14.69
CA GLU A 220 7.53 10.12 -15.82
C GLU A 220 8.01 8.67 -15.99
N LYS A 221 8.47 8.02 -14.91
CA LYS A 221 8.94 6.64 -14.95
C LYS A 221 7.83 5.64 -15.25
N LEU A 222 6.62 5.95 -14.82
CA LEU A 222 5.43 5.18 -15.16
C LEU A 222 4.95 5.47 -16.58
N GLY A 223 5.45 6.55 -17.21
CA GLY A 223 5.06 6.98 -18.55
C GLY A 223 3.63 7.52 -18.62
N ILE A 224 3.08 8.06 -17.53
CA ILE A 224 1.69 8.54 -17.43
C ILE A 224 1.59 10.03 -17.08
N LYS A 225 2.72 10.75 -17.10
CA LYS A 225 2.80 12.15 -16.67
C LYS A 225 1.85 13.08 -17.41
N ASP A 226 1.75 12.89 -18.72
CA ASP A 226 1.04 13.81 -19.59
C ASP A 226 -0.43 13.44 -19.81
N LEU A 227 -0.87 12.28 -19.27
CA LEU A 227 -2.23 11.81 -19.43
C LEU A 227 -3.23 12.65 -18.58
N SER A 228 -4.39 12.92 -19.14
CA SER A 228 -5.58 13.36 -18.41
C SER A 228 -6.13 12.20 -17.56
N VAL A 229 -7.13 12.47 -16.71
CA VAL A 229 -7.79 11.41 -15.92
C VAL A 229 -8.48 10.41 -16.85
N GLU A 230 -9.15 10.91 -17.89
CA GLU A 230 -9.86 10.10 -18.87
C GLU A 230 -8.89 9.21 -19.67
N GLU A 231 -7.80 9.77 -20.19
CA GLU A 231 -6.76 9.02 -20.91
C GLU A 231 -6.08 7.97 -20.01
N LEU A 232 -5.79 8.33 -18.74
CA LEU A 232 -5.21 7.40 -17.78
C LEU A 232 -6.16 6.23 -17.47
N THR A 233 -7.44 6.54 -17.30
CA THR A 233 -8.48 5.52 -17.05
C THR A 233 -8.62 4.61 -18.29
N HIS A 234 -8.71 5.18 -19.47
CA HIS A 234 -8.77 4.42 -20.71
C HIS A 234 -7.55 3.50 -20.86
N TYR A 235 -6.34 4.04 -20.63
CA TYR A 235 -5.11 3.27 -20.72
C TYR A 235 -5.06 2.07 -19.77
N VAL A 236 -5.45 2.24 -18.50
CA VAL A 236 -5.39 1.11 -17.55
C VAL A 236 -6.50 0.07 -17.81
N GLU A 237 -7.59 0.47 -18.44
CA GLU A 237 -8.68 -0.44 -18.79
C GLU A 237 -8.39 -1.22 -20.07
N THR A 238 -7.91 -0.57 -21.12
CA THR A 238 -7.76 -1.15 -22.46
C THR A 238 -6.32 -1.51 -22.83
N GLY A 239 -5.34 -0.83 -22.24
CA GLY A 239 -3.92 -0.90 -22.61
C GLY A 239 -3.57 -0.02 -23.81
N GLU A 240 -4.52 0.72 -24.37
CA GLU A 240 -4.35 1.60 -25.51
C GLU A 240 -4.03 3.03 -25.04
N ARG A 241 -3.20 3.72 -25.80
CA ARG A 241 -2.91 5.15 -25.65
C ARG A 241 -3.32 5.83 -26.94
N ASP A 242 -4.20 6.77 -26.84
CA ASP A 242 -4.59 7.64 -27.96
C ASP A 242 -3.44 8.57 -28.34
#